data_842fe7938d1d6fac8de7136c9fd82506
#
_entry.id   842fe7938d1d6fac8de7136c9fd82506
#
_cell.length_a   1.000
_cell.length_b   1.000
_cell.length_c   1.000
_cell.angle_alpha   90.00
_cell.angle_beta   90.00
_cell.angle_gamma   90.00
#
_symmetry.space_group_name_H-M   'P 1'
#
loop_
_entity.id
_entity.type
_entity.pdbx_description
1 polymer ?
#
loop_
_entity_poly.entity_id
_entity_poly.type
_entity_poly.pdbx_seq_one_letter_code
_entity_poly.pdbx_strand_id
1 'polypeptide(L)'
;MYNELKNIALSSGLTAFGVGYVEDLKPHYDALPSDQTEGLSYGISIGARVSASVLKGCIIGPTRHYLHHYKMLNLLLDQTALRLSLAIHDKGYNALPVPASQIVDWEKQTAHLSHKMIALRAGTGWIGRNNLLVHPKAGSKIRIATVLTDMPLQTDKPLERDCGSCRKCIEICPVSAVKESYRDWDKPACLAKLKYFAKEHNVGQYICGLCVKVCL
;
A
#
# COMPACT_ATOMS: atom_id res chain seq x y z
N MET A 1 -16.01 -16.28 8.68
CA MET A 1 -14.71 -15.65 8.97
C MET A 1 -14.27 -14.71 7.85
N TYR A 2 -13.90 -15.19 6.64
CA TYR A 2 -13.48 -14.31 5.52
C TYR A 2 -14.50 -13.19 5.24
N ASN A 3 -15.77 -13.52 5.02
CA ASN A 3 -16.82 -12.52 4.73
C ASN A 3 -17.09 -11.56 5.89
N GLU A 4 -16.93 -11.98 7.12
CA GLU A 4 -17.07 -11.14 8.32
C GLU A 4 -15.96 -10.07 8.34
N LEU A 5 -14.70 -10.46 8.22
CA LEU A 5 -13.57 -9.54 8.17
C LEU A 5 -13.67 -8.59 6.96
N LYS A 6 -14.08 -9.13 5.80
CA LYS A 6 -14.33 -8.30 4.61
C LYS A 6 -15.43 -7.28 4.85
N ASN A 7 -16.51 -7.64 5.53
CA ASN A 7 -17.58 -6.70 5.87
C ASN A 7 -17.10 -5.60 6.83
N ILE A 8 -16.29 -5.95 7.84
CA ILE A 8 -15.66 -4.94 8.73
C ILE A 8 -14.85 -3.93 7.90
N ALA A 9 -14.02 -4.41 6.97
CA ALA A 9 -13.20 -3.55 6.13
C ALA A 9 -14.06 -2.65 5.22
N LEU A 10 -15.02 -3.21 4.49
CA LEU A 10 -15.84 -2.47 3.53
C LEU A 10 -16.81 -1.50 4.21
N SER A 11 -17.41 -1.87 5.35
CA SER A 11 -18.27 -0.97 6.14
C SER A 11 -17.50 0.18 6.77
N SER A 12 -16.19 0.04 6.97
CA SER A 12 -15.29 1.13 7.37
C SER A 12 -14.96 2.10 6.23
N GLY A 13 -15.52 1.92 5.01
CA GLY A 13 -15.28 2.79 3.86
C GLY A 13 -14.08 2.37 2.99
N LEU A 14 -13.52 1.19 3.22
CA LEU A 14 -12.41 0.72 2.39
C LEU A 14 -12.89 0.21 1.02
N THR A 15 -12.01 0.26 0.04
CA THR A 15 -12.29 -0.09 -1.36
C THR A 15 -11.79 -1.49 -1.73
N ALA A 16 -10.75 -1.96 -1.03
CA ALA A 16 -10.12 -3.25 -1.28
C ALA A 16 -9.98 -4.07 0.00
N PHE A 17 -10.19 -5.37 -0.14
CA PHE A 17 -9.93 -6.40 0.85
C PHE A 17 -9.54 -7.67 0.11
N GLY A 18 -8.53 -8.36 0.60
CA GLY A 18 -8.13 -9.68 0.11
C GLY A 18 -7.22 -10.37 1.12
N VAL A 19 -7.10 -11.68 0.98
CA VAL A 19 -6.30 -12.54 1.86
C VAL A 19 -5.34 -13.36 1.03
N GLY A 20 -4.05 -13.37 1.38
CA GLY A 20 -3.03 -14.20 0.76
C GLY A 20 -2.30 -15.08 1.77
N TYR A 21 -1.81 -16.23 1.32
CA TYR A 21 -0.83 -17.01 2.08
C TYR A 21 0.54 -16.38 1.89
N VAL A 22 1.25 -16.08 2.99
CA VAL A 22 2.42 -15.20 2.98
C VAL A 22 3.65 -15.77 3.72
N GLU A 23 3.64 -17.05 4.04
CA GLU A 23 4.72 -17.70 4.78
C GLU A 23 6.08 -17.51 4.08
N ASP A 24 6.13 -17.67 2.76
CA ASP A 24 7.31 -17.50 1.93
C ASP A 24 7.78 -16.04 1.78
N LEU A 25 6.99 -15.07 2.22
CA LEU A 25 7.37 -13.66 2.22
C LEU A 25 8.06 -13.21 3.51
N LYS A 26 7.95 -13.98 4.61
CA LYS A 26 8.53 -13.63 5.92
C LYS A 26 10.03 -13.36 5.88
N PRO A 27 10.88 -14.13 5.14
CA PRO A 27 12.30 -13.84 5.04
C PRO A 27 12.64 -12.47 4.42
N HIS A 28 11.65 -11.80 3.81
CA HIS A 28 11.78 -10.49 3.17
C HIS A 28 11.14 -9.35 3.98
N TYR A 29 10.79 -9.59 5.25
CA TYR A 29 10.30 -8.52 6.12
C TYR A 29 11.50 -7.76 6.69
N ASP A 30 11.48 -6.43 6.55
CA ASP A 30 12.66 -5.60 6.86
C ASP A 30 12.85 -5.38 8.38
N ALA A 31 11.75 -5.29 9.14
CA ALA A 31 11.82 -4.90 10.55
C ALA A 31 10.76 -5.59 11.42
N LEU A 32 10.35 -6.80 11.06
CA LEU A 32 9.53 -7.67 11.89
C LEU A 32 10.39 -8.86 12.32
N PRO A 33 10.72 -9.01 13.59
CA PRO A 33 11.43 -10.16 14.12
C PRO A 33 10.68 -11.47 13.81
N SER A 34 11.43 -12.56 13.63
CA SER A 34 10.85 -13.87 13.28
C SER A 34 9.88 -14.39 14.33
N ASP A 35 10.19 -14.19 15.61
CA ASP A 35 9.35 -14.55 16.74
C ASP A 35 8.02 -13.78 16.77
N GLN A 36 8.03 -12.52 16.35
CA GLN A 36 6.81 -11.71 16.22
C GLN A 36 5.88 -12.19 15.11
N THR A 37 6.41 -12.84 14.08
CA THR A 37 5.67 -13.31 12.89
C THR A 37 5.49 -14.83 12.85
N GLU A 38 5.98 -15.54 13.86
CA GLU A 38 5.83 -17.00 13.96
C GLU A 38 4.35 -17.39 13.92
N GLY A 39 4.00 -18.40 13.12
CA GLY A 39 2.62 -18.87 12.94
C GLY A 39 1.73 -17.96 12.08
N LEU A 40 2.05 -16.66 11.90
CA LEU A 40 1.21 -15.71 11.16
C LEU A 40 1.36 -15.91 9.64
N SER A 41 0.74 -16.97 9.11
CA SER A 41 0.91 -17.41 7.73
C SER A 41 -0.06 -16.76 6.73
N TYR A 42 -1.05 -16.02 7.21
CA TYR A 42 -2.03 -15.32 6.36
C TYR A 42 -1.85 -13.81 6.45
N GLY A 43 -1.86 -13.16 5.29
CA GLY A 43 -1.79 -11.70 5.16
C GLY A 43 -3.10 -11.14 4.62
N ILE A 44 -3.78 -10.32 5.40
CA ILE A 44 -4.97 -9.58 4.98
C ILE A 44 -4.49 -8.24 4.43
N SER A 45 -4.76 -7.98 3.15
CA SER A 45 -4.51 -6.69 2.52
C SER A 45 -5.80 -5.87 2.50
N ILE A 46 -5.74 -4.65 3.01
CA ILE A 46 -6.83 -3.69 2.97
C ILE A 46 -6.41 -2.42 2.23
N GLY A 47 -7.39 -1.76 1.57
CA GLY A 47 -7.06 -0.59 0.76
C GLY A 47 -8.13 0.49 0.77
N ALA A 48 -7.69 1.75 0.89
CA ALA A 48 -8.52 2.95 0.86
C ALA A 48 -8.24 3.78 -0.39
N ARG A 49 -9.29 4.18 -1.11
CA ARG A 49 -9.16 4.93 -2.36
C ARG A 49 -8.78 6.39 -2.10
N VAL A 50 -7.76 6.86 -2.82
CA VAL A 50 -7.38 8.28 -2.84
C VAL A 50 -8.34 9.05 -3.73
N SER A 51 -8.87 10.17 -3.26
CA SER A 51 -9.77 11.03 -4.04
C SER A 51 -9.08 11.57 -5.31
N ALA A 52 -9.69 11.30 -6.46
CA ALA A 52 -9.22 11.85 -7.73
C ALA A 52 -9.28 13.38 -7.76
N SER A 53 -10.27 13.98 -7.09
CA SER A 53 -10.42 15.44 -6.99
C SER A 53 -9.28 16.06 -6.18
N VAL A 54 -8.84 15.42 -5.09
CA VAL A 54 -7.66 15.88 -4.32
C VAL A 54 -6.39 15.78 -5.19
N LEU A 55 -6.22 14.68 -5.93
CA LEU A 55 -5.07 14.50 -6.81
C LEU A 55 -5.03 15.47 -7.99
N LYS A 56 -6.17 16.01 -8.45
CA LYS A 56 -6.20 17.06 -9.48
C LYS A 56 -5.35 18.26 -9.10
N GLY A 57 -5.30 18.61 -7.81
CA GLY A 57 -4.47 19.70 -7.28
C GLY A 57 -2.96 19.45 -7.37
N CYS A 58 -2.51 18.20 -7.52
CA CYS A 58 -1.10 17.87 -7.73
C CYS A 58 -0.72 18.15 -9.19
N ILE A 59 -0.41 19.40 -9.54
CA ILE A 59 -0.07 19.82 -10.92
C ILE A 59 1.43 19.59 -11.17
N ILE A 60 2.27 20.20 -10.36
CA ILE A 60 3.73 20.12 -10.48
C ILE A 60 4.37 19.34 -9.32
N GLY A 61 3.57 18.90 -8.35
CA GLY A 61 4.00 18.18 -7.14
C GLY A 61 2.87 18.06 -6.13
N PRO A 62 3.16 17.58 -4.91
CA PRO A 62 2.16 17.40 -3.85
C PRO A 62 1.66 18.74 -3.33
N THR A 63 0.41 18.74 -2.83
CA THR A 63 -0.20 19.87 -2.13
C THR A 63 -0.40 19.54 -0.65
N ARG A 64 -0.59 20.57 0.20
CA ARG A 64 -0.97 20.39 1.61
C ARG A 64 -2.32 19.67 1.75
N HIS A 65 -3.25 19.90 0.81
CA HIS A 65 -4.54 19.20 0.78
C HIS A 65 -4.33 17.70 0.50
N TYR A 66 -3.46 17.34 -0.47
CA TYR A 66 -3.11 15.94 -0.71
C TYR A 66 -2.41 15.30 0.49
N LEU A 67 -1.50 16.02 1.17
CA LEU A 67 -0.87 15.56 2.40
C LEU A 67 -1.90 15.25 3.50
N HIS A 68 -2.86 16.17 3.73
CA HIS A 68 -3.91 15.94 4.72
C HIS A 68 -4.74 14.70 4.39
N HIS A 69 -5.22 14.61 3.14
CA HIS A 69 -5.98 13.46 2.67
C HIS A 69 -5.18 12.14 2.79
N TYR A 70 -3.89 12.16 2.44
CA TYR A 70 -2.98 11.03 2.61
C TYR A 70 -2.90 10.55 4.07
N LYS A 71 -2.76 11.49 5.02
CA LYS A 71 -2.71 11.18 6.46
C LYS A 71 -4.05 10.61 6.96
N MET A 72 -5.18 11.17 6.51
CA MET A 72 -6.51 10.67 6.92
C MET A 72 -6.77 9.25 6.39
N LEU A 73 -6.33 8.94 5.17
CA LEU A 73 -6.47 7.58 4.64
C LEU A 73 -5.57 6.58 5.38
N ASN A 74 -4.36 6.97 5.79
CA ASN A 74 -3.51 6.11 6.62
C ASN A 74 -4.16 5.86 7.98
N LEU A 75 -4.67 6.91 8.64
CA LEU A 75 -5.40 6.77 9.91
C LEU A 75 -6.61 5.83 9.79
N LEU A 76 -7.40 5.95 8.72
CA LEU A 76 -8.52 5.05 8.46
C LEU A 76 -8.07 3.60 8.29
N LEU A 77 -6.98 3.39 7.56
CA LEU A 77 -6.39 2.05 7.37
C LEU A 77 -5.89 1.47 8.67
N ASP A 78 -5.16 2.24 9.48
CA ASP A 78 -4.61 1.79 10.76
C ASP A 78 -5.73 1.45 11.75
N GLN A 79 -6.76 2.29 11.85
CA GLN A 79 -7.95 2.02 12.67
C GLN A 79 -8.70 0.77 12.19
N THR A 80 -8.82 0.56 10.87
CA THR A 80 -9.49 -0.63 10.34
C THR A 80 -8.63 -1.88 10.56
N ALA A 81 -7.31 -1.80 10.40
CA ALA A 81 -6.39 -2.89 10.71
C ALA A 81 -6.50 -3.31 12.19
N LEU A 82 -6.59 -2.34 13.10
CA LEU A 82 -6.81 -2.61 14.52
C LEU A 82 -8.16 -3.30 14.77
N ARG A 83 -9.26 -2.83 14.16
CA ARG A 83 -10.58 -3.47 14.28
C ARG A 83 -10.58 -4.91 13.77
N LEU A 84 -9.91 -5.18 12.65
CA LEU A 84 -9.75 -6.54 12.13
C LEU A 84 -8.97 -7.42 13.11
N SER A 85 -7.89 -6.89 13.70
CA SER A 85 -7.09 -7.61 14.67
C SER A 85 -7.89 -7.95 15.93
N LEU A 86 -8.68 -7.02 16.46
CA LEU A 86 -9.56 -7.26 17.61
C LEU A 86 -10.59 -8.34 17.29
N ALA A 87 -11.24 -8.28 16.11
CA ALA A 87 -12.20 -9.30 15.70
C ALA A 87 -11.57 -10.69 15.51
N ILE A 88 -10.29 -10.76 15.15
CA ILE A 88 -9.52 -12.00 15.06
C ILE A 88 -9.19 -12.53 16.47
N HIS A 89 -8.76 -11.64 17.37
CA HIS A 89 -8.47 -11.99 18.78
C HIS A 89 -9.71 -12.52 19.50
N ASP A 90 -10.88 -11.92 19.27
CA ASP A 90 -12.15 -12.38 19.86
C ASP A 90 -12.51 -13.83 19.48
N LYS A 91 -11.87 -14.34 18.43
CA LYS A 91 -12.05 -15.73 17.94
C LYS A 91 -10.91 -16.65 18.37
N GLY A 92 -10.00 -16.18 19.24
CA GLY A 92 -8.91 -16.95 19.80
C GLY A 92 -7.67 -17.09 18.91
N TYR A 93 -7.54 -16.25 17.89
CA TYR A 93 -6.38 -16.23 16.98
C TYR A 93 -5.50 -15.02 17.23
N ASN A 94 -4.24 -15.10 16.80
CA ASN A 94 -3.31 -13.99 16.83
C ASN A 94 -3.43 -13.13 15.59
N ALA A 95 -3.22 -11.83 15.75
CA ALA A 95 -3.19 -10.87 14.65
C ALA A 95 -2.18 -9.76 14.91
N LEU A 96 -1.44 -9.37 13.88
CA LEU A 96 -0.46 -8.30 13.90
C LEU A 96 -0.86 -7.24 12.87
N PRO A 97 -1.47 -6.10 13.29
CA PRO A 97 -1.72 -4.98 12.40
C PRO A 97 -0.40 -4.27 12.09
N VAL A 98 -0.12 -4.05 10.80
CA VAL A 98 1.09 -3.37 10.33
C VAL A 98 0.70 -1.98 9.82
N PRO A 99 1.31 -0.88 10.35
CA PRO A 99 0.92 0.49 10.01
C PRO A 99 1.02 0.80 8.52
N ALA A 100 0.04 1.52 7.98
CA ALA A 100 -0.07 1.86 6.55
C ALA A 100 1.11 2.67 6.01
N SER A 101 1.82 3.40 6.87
CA SER A 101 2.90 4.30 6.45
C SER A 101 3.85 4.61 7.60
N GLN A 102 4.71 3.68 7.91
CA GLN A 102 5.76 3.86 8.89
C GLN A 102 7.12 3.50 8.27
N ILE A 103 8.04 4.46 8.24
CA ILE A 103 9.42 4.22 7.83
C ILE A 103 10.20 3.82 9.08
N VAL A 104 10.85 2.66 9.05
CA VAL A 104 11.67 2.13 10.16
C VAL A 104 13.16 2.32 9.91
N ASP A 105 13.58 2.36 8.65
CA ASP A 105 14.94 2.70 8.23
C ASP A 105 14.90 3.87 7.24
N TRP A 106 15.34 5.05 7.70
CA TRP A 106 15.31 6.28 6.92
C TRP A 106 16.41 6.35 5.85
N GLU A 107 17.48 5.59 5.99
CA GLU A 107 18.53 5.50 4.96
C GLU A 107 18.06 4.60 3.80
N LYS A 108 17.62 3.40 4.13
CA LYS A 108 17.13 2.43 3.15
C LYS A 108 15.72 2.72 2.66
N GLN A 109 14.98 3.59 3.36
CA GLN A 109 13.57 3.89 3.09
C GLN A 109 12.74 2.60 3.06
N THR A 110 12.86 1.80 4.13
CA THR A 110 12.09 0.57 4.32
C THR A 110 11.07 0.72 5.45
N ALA A 111 10.03 -0.09 5.41
CA ALA A 111 9.00 -0.21 6.41
C ALA A 111 9.12 -1.58 7.11
N HIS A 112 8.19 -1.95 7.95
CA HIS A 112 8.17 -3.28 8.59
C HIS A 112 8.14 -4.42 7.57
N LEU A 113 7.30 -4.28 6.56
CA LEU A 113 7.16 -5.19 5.42
C LEU A 113 6.66 -4.44 4.18
N SER A 114 6.70 -5.11 3.03
CA SER A 114 6.14 -4.56 1.80
C SER A 114 4.65 -4.85 1.66
N HIS A 115 3.78 -3.91 2.07
CA HIS A 115 2.32 -4.03 1.90
C HIS A 115 1.90 -4.40 0.47
N LYS A 116 2.62 -3.91 -0.55
CA LYS A 116 2.29 -4.22 -1.95
C LYS A 116 2.53 -5.69 -2.30
N MET A 117 3.50 -6.35 -1.67
CA MET A 117 3.73 -7.79 -1.89
C MET A 117 2.62 -8.63 -1.25
N ILE A 118 2.17 -8.24 -0.06
CA ILE A 118 0.99 -8.86 0.57
C ILE A 118 -0.25 -8.63 -0.29
N ALA A 119 -0.45 -7.40 -0.78
CA ALA A 119 -1.58 -7.05 -1.64
C ALA A 119 -1.59 -7.83 -2.97
N LEU A 120 -0.41 -8.07 -3.56
CA LEU A 120 -0.25 -8.93 -4.74
C LEU A 120 -0.72 -10.37 -4.45
N ARG A 121 -0.24 -10.96 -3.33
CA ARG A 121 -0.65 -12.30 -2.90
C ARG A 121 -2.13 -12.40 -2.58
N ALA A 122 -2.69 -11.35 -2.01
CA ALA A 122 -4.09 -11.22 -1.65
C ALA A 122 -5.00 -10.86 -2.85
N GLY A 123 -4.49 -10.84 -4.08
CA GLY A 123 -5.28 -10.60 -5.28
C GLY A 123 -5.93 -9.21 -5.37
N THR A 124 -5.47 -8.23 -4.59
CA THR A 124 -6.08 -6.89 -4.59
C THR A 124 -5.60 -5.99 -5.72
N GLY A 125 -4.54 -6.39 -6.43
CA GLY A 125 -3.99 -5.66 -7.57
C GLY A 125 -2.73 -6.30 -8.12
N TRP A 126 -2.01 -5.55 -8.95
CA TRP A 126 -0.69 -5.92 -9.49
C TRP A 126 0.32 -4.80 -9.26
N ILE A 127 1.59 -5.08 -9.43
CA ILE A 127 2.64 -4.04 -9.34
C ILE A 127 2.75 -3.32 -10.67
N GLY A 128 2.44 -2.03 -10.67
CA GLY A 128 2.54 -1.18 -11.86
C GLY A 128 3.95 -0.67 -12.14
N ARG A 129 4.16 -0.08 -13.34
CA ARG A 129 5.44 0.53 -13.75
C ARG A 129 5.98 1.56 -12.74
N ASN A 130 5.08 2.27 -12.05
CA ASN A 130 5.43 3.23 -10.99
C ASN A 130 5.83 2.57 -9.65
N ASN A 131 6.03 1.25 -9.64
CA ASN A 131 6.38 0.44 -8.47
C ASN A 131 5.38 0.54 -7.30
N LEU A 132 4.12 0.86 -7.61
CA LEU A 132 3.00 0.88 -6.67
C LEU A 132 2.03 -0.25 -6.98
N LEU A 133 1.19 -0.60 -5.99
CA LEU A 133 0.03 -1.44 -6.25
C LEU A 133 -0.95 -0.71 -7.20
N VAL A 134 -1.43 -1.42 -8.20
CA VAL A 134 -2.49 -0.96 -9.14
C VAL A 134 -3.72 -1.81 -8.89
N HIS A 135 -4.76 -1.21 -8.31
CA HIS A 135 -6.04 -1.86 -8.09
C HIS A 135 -6.91 -1.80 -9.37
N PRO A 136 -7.68 -2.85 -9.72
CA PRO A 136 -8.42 -2.93 -10.99
C PRO A 136 -9.36 -1.75 -11.29
N LYS A 137 -9.96 -1.16 -10.23
CA LYS A 137 -10.92 -0.05 -10.35
C LYS A 137 -10.35 1.31 -9.94
N ALA A 138 -9.29 1.34 -9.13
CA ALA A 138 -8.74 2.58 -8.56
C ALA A 138 -7.38 2.97 -9.16
N GLY A 139 -6.75 2.10 -9.94
CA GLY A 139 -5.39 2.31 -10.36
C GLY A 139 -4.45 2.34 -9.15
N SER A 140 -3.38 3.11 -9.22
CA SER A 140 -2.52 3.35 -8.05
C SER A 140 -3.05 4.45 -7.11
N LYS A 141 -4.27 4.96 -7.34
CA LYS A 141 -4.99 5.85 -6.41
C LYS A 141 -5.54 5.08 -5.21
N ILE A 142 -4.69 4.31 -4.54
CA ILE A 142 -5.04 3.50 -3.38
C ILE A 142 -3.91 3.56 -2.34
N ARG A 143 -4.29 3.68 -1.06
CA ARG A 143 -3.40 3.45 0.08
C ARG A 143 -3.72 2.09 0.65
N ILE A 144 -2.73 1.37 1.15
CA ILE A 144 -2.88 -0.01 1.61
C ILE A 144 -2.23 -0.21 2.99
N ALA A 145 -2.79 -1.15 3.75
CA ALA A 145 -2.22 -1.67 4.98
C ALA A 145 -2.37 -3.20 5.03
N THR A 146 -1.76 -3.81 6.03
CA THR A 146 -1.72 -5.27 6.20
C THR A 146 -2.07 -5.65 7.63
N VAL A 147 -2.78 -6.76 7.79
CA VAL A 147 -2.86 -7.51 9.05
C VAL A 147 -2.33 -8.91 8.80
N LEU A 148 -1.32 -9.34 9.56
CA LEU A 148 -0.87 -10.74 9.56
C LEU A 148 -1.63 -11.53 10.63
N THR A 149 -1.92 -12.82 10.39
CA THR A 149 -2.66 -13.66 11.34
C THR A 149 -2.35 -15.15 11.14
N ASP A 150 -2.49 -15.91 12.21
CA ASP A 150 -2.49 -17.38 12.21
C ASP A 150 -3.88 -17.96 11.95
N MET A 151 -4.93 -17.12 11.93
CA MET A 151 -6.28 -17.56 11.62
C MET A 151 -6.35 -18.20 10.24
N PRO A 152 -6.81 -19.46 10.11
CA PRO A 152 -6.96 -20.10 8.81
C PRO A 152 -8.08 -19.44 8.00
N LEU A 153 -7.70 -18.70 6.96
CA LEU A 153 -8.61 -17.97 6.10
C LEU A 153 -8.58 -18.53 4.68
N GLN A 154 -9.73 -18.45 4.01
CA GLN A 154 -9.77 -18.64 2.56
C GLN A 154 -8.89 -17.58 1.90
N THR A 155 -7.99 -17.99 1.00
CA THR A 155 -7.11 -17.09 0.26
C THR A 155 -7.67 -16.74 -1.10
N ASP A 156 -7.40 -15.51 -1.51
CA ASP A 156 -7.66 -15.03 -2.87
C ASP A 156 -6.49 -15.41 -3.79
N LYS A 157 -6.74 -15.43 -5.10
CA LYS A 157 -5.70 -15.70 -6.10
C LYS A 157 -5.07 -14.38 -6.58
N PRO A 158 -3.75 -14.32 -6.75
CA PRO A 158 -3.10 -13.20 -7.42
C PRO A 158 -3.72 -12.91 -8.77
N LEU A 159 -3.80 -11.63 -9.13
CA LEU A 159 -4.33 -11.23 -10.43
C LEU A 159 -3.27 -11.38 -11.52
N GLU A 160 -3.59 -12.10 -12.58
CA GLU A 160 -2.78 -12.18 -13.80
C GLU A 160 -3.03 -10.95 -14.69
N ARG A 161 -2.52 -9.80 -14.24
CA ARG A 161 -2.67 -8.50 -14.92
C ARG A 161 -1.39 -7.69 -14.85
N ASP A 162 -1.24 -6.78 -15.81
CA ASP A 162 -0.18 -5.78 -15.88
C ASP A 162 -0.72 -4.43 -16.38
N CYS A 163 0.19 -3.51 -16.69
CA CYS A 163 -0.16 -2.19 -17.22
C CYS A 163 -0.40 -2.16 -18.72
N GLY A 164 -0.27 -3.27 -19.45
CA GLY A 164 -0.40 -3.33 -20.91
C GLY A 164 0.44 -2.27 -21.63
N SER A 165 -0.14 -1.54 -22.54
CA SER A 165 0.50 -0.45 -23.30
C SER A 165 0.51 0.91 -22.57
N CYS A 166 -0.09 1.02 -21.37
CA CYS A 166 -0.21 2.30 -20.65
C CYS A 166 1.16 2.80 -20.15
N ARG A 167 1.55 4.03 -20.51
CA ARG A 167 2.82 4.69 -20.15
C ARG A 167 2.64 6.00 -19.38
N LYS A 168 1.43 6.41 -19.03
CA LYS A 168 1.11 7.73 -18.44
C LYS A 168 1.97 8.06 -17.21
N CYS A 169 2.30 7.09 -16.37
CA CYS A 169 3.14 7.31 -15.18
C CYS A 169 4.63 7.51 -15.53
N ILE A 170 5.11 6.98 -16.66
CA ILE A 170 6.46 7.25 -17.20
C ILE A 170 6.53 8.70 -17.68
N GLU A 171 5.57 9.10 -18.51
CA GLU A 171 5.51 10.41 -19.16
C GLU A 171 5.42 11.57 -18.16
N ILE A 172 4.66 11.39 -17.07
CA ILE A 172 4.46 12.44 -16.05
C ILE A 172 5.58 12.51 -15.01
N CYS A 173 6.49 11.53 -14.96
CA CYS A 173 7.51 11.49 -13.92
C CYS A 173 8.55 12.60 -14.12
N PRO A 174 8.66 13.60 -13.21
CA PRO A 174 9.50 14.79 -13.42
C PRO A 174 11.00 14.50 -13.37
N VAL A 175 11.39 13.28 -12.98
CA VAL A 175 12.79 12.84 -12.89
C VAL A 175 13.02 11.53 -13.64
N SER A 176 12.07 11.12 -14.48
CA SER A 176 12.15 9.89 -15.29
C SER A 176 12.49 8.62 -14.47
N ALA A 177 12.09 8.60 -13.20
CA ALA A 177 12.36 7.48 -12.30
C ALA A 177 11.48 6.24 -12.62
N VAL A 178 10.33 6.45 -13.24
CA VAL A 178 9.45 5.36 -13.68
C VAL A 178 9.91 4.84 -15.04
N LYS A 179 10.08 3.51 -15.15
CA LYS A 179 10.57 2.82 -16.35
C LYS A 179 9.51 1.87 -16.91
N GLU A 180 9.86 1.16 -17.99
CA GLU A 180 8.95 0.18 -18.61
C GLU A 180 8.64 -0.99 -17.66
N SER A 181 9.60 -1.41 -16.88
CA SER A 181 9.41 -2.40 -15.82
C SER A 181 9.51 -1.75 -14.44
N TYR A 182 8.66 -2.18 -13.49
CA TYR A 182 8.76 -1.76 -12.09
C TYR A 182 10.08 -2.19 -11.43
N ARG A 183 10.75 -3.20 -11.98
CA ARG A 183 12.05 -3.67 -11.49
C ARG A 183 13.18 -2.67 -11.77
N ASP A 184 13.02 -1.89 -12.84
CA ASP A 184 13.99 -0.88 -13.29
C ASP A 184 13.68 0.50 -12.70
N TRP A 185 12.70 0.59 -11.77
CA TRP A 185 12.33 1.84 -11.12
C TRP A 185 13.52 2.45 -10.37
N ASP A 186 13.85 3.69 -10.73
CA ASP A 186 14.95 4.45 -10.14
C ASP A 186 14.56 5.03 -8.78
N LYS A 187 14.79 4.21 -7.72
CA LYS A 187 14.49 4.60 -6.34
C LYS A 187 15.28 5.84 -5.91
N PRO A 188 16.61 5.96 -6.14
CA PRO A 188 17.39 7.15 -5.81
C PRO A 188 16.84 8.43 -6.42
N ALA A 189 16.58 8.47 -7.72
CA ALA A 189 16.04 9.64 -8.41
C ALA A 189 14.65 10.04 -7.87
N CYS A 190 13.77 9.05 -7.66
CA CYS A 190 12.46 9.30 -7.06
C CYS A 190 12.60 9.88 -5.65
N LEU A 191 13.43 9.26 -4.78
CA LEU A 191 13.63 9.71 -3.40
C LEU A 191 14.20 11.14 -3.32
N ALA A 192 15.16 11.47 -4.16
CA ALA A 192 15.72 12.83 -4.24
C ALA A 192 14.61 13.85 -4.54
N LYS A 193 13.71 13.52 -5.49
CA LYS A 193 12.56 14.39 -5.81
C LYS A 193 11.55 14.47 -4.68
N LEU A 194 11.32 13.38 -3.95
CA LEU A 194 10.44 13.40 -2.77
C LEU A 194 11.00 14.27 -1.65
N LYS A 195 12.31 14.22 -1.40
CA LYS A 195 13.01 15.09 -0.44
C LYS A 195 12.87 16.56 -0.83
N TYR A 196 13.09 16.87 -2.11
CA TYR A 196 12.86 18.21 -2.66
C TYR A 196 11.41 18.68 -2.41
N PHE A 197 10.42 17.89 -2.77
CA PHE A 197 9.02 18.25 -2.55
C PHE A 197 8.65 18.41 -1.08
N ALA A 198 9.18 17.56 -0.20
CA ALA A 198 8.92 17.66 1.24
C ALA A 198 9.29 19.04 1.79
N LYS A 199 10.40 19.63 1.30
CA LYS A 199 10.90 20.95 1.67
C LYS A 199 10.17 22.05 0.91
N GLU A 200 10.25 22.06 -0.42
CA GLU A 200 9.83 23.19 -1.25
C GLU A 200 8.28 23.36 -1.31
N HIS A 201 7.52 22.28 -1.18
CA HIS A 201 6.07 22.33 -1.11
C HIS A 201 5.52 22.38 0.33
N ASN A 202 6.39 22.45 1.34
CA ASN A 202 6.03 22.50 2.76
C ASN A 202 5.08 21.37 3.18
N VAL A 203 5.29 20.15 2.64
CA VAL A 203 4.47 19.00 3.01
C VAL A 203 5.13 18.14 4.10
N GLY A 204 6.45 18.25 4.31
CA GLY A 204 7.17 17.54 5.38
C GLY A 204 7.08 16.01 5.31
N GLN A 205 6.60 15.48 4.20
CA GLN A 205 6.38 14.06 3.96
C GLN A 205 6.89 13.69 2.56
N TYR A 206 7.50 12.51 2.43
CA TYR A 206 8.03 12.02 1.15
C TYR A 206 6.89 11.49 0.25
N ILE A 207 6.11 12.40 -0.30
CA ILE A 207 5.00 12.13 -1.22
C ILE A 207 5.13 12.99 -2.48
N CYS A 208 4.59 12.51 -3.60
CA CYS A 208 4.56 13.23 -4.88
C CYS A 208 3.14 13.31 -5.45
N GLY A 209 2.50 12.17 -5.71
CA GLY A 209 1.14 12.09 -6.25
C GLY A 209 1.03 12.12 -7.76
N LEU A 210 2.05 12.52 -8.52
CA LEU A 210 1.95 12.71 -9.98
C LEU A 210 1.68 11.40 -10.73
N CYS A 211 2.49 10.37 -10.52
CA CYS A 211 2.27 9.05 -11.15
C CYS A 211 1.00 8.36 -10.63
N VAL A 212 0.58 8.65 -9.40
CA VAL A 212 -0.68 8.18 -8.82
C VAL A 212 -1.88 8.82 -9.52
N LYS A 213 -1.83 10.15 -9.73
CA LYS A 213 -2.91 10.95 -10.36
C LYS A 213 -3.33 10.42 -11.73
N VAL A 214 -2.38 10.00 -12.56
CA VAL A 214 -2.63 9.61 -13.95
C VAL A 214 -2.93 8.12 -14.12
N CYS A 215 -2.78 7.31 -13.09
CA CYS A 215 -3.01 5.87 -13.14
C CYS A 215 -4.50 5.56 -13.10
N LEU A 216 -5.06 5.05 -14.25
CA LEU A 216 -6.50 4.79 -14.54
C LEU A 216 -7.41 5.99 -14.39
#